data_7e66f058037a2475644a512605ee52f3
#
_entry.id   7e66f058037a2475644a512605ee52f3
#
_cell.length_a   1.000
_cell.length_b   1.000
_cell.length_c   1.000
_cell.angle_alpha   90.00
_cell.angle_beta   90.00
_cell.angle_gamma   90.00
#
_symmetry.space_group_name_H-M   'P 1'
#
loop_
_entity.id
_entity.type
_entity.pdbx_description
1 polymer ?
#
loop_
_entity_poly.entity_id
_entity_poly.type
_entity_poly.pdbx_seq_one_letter_code
_entity_poly.pdbx_strand_id
1 'polypeptide(L)'
;MKVVFLEVESDKKIYREYNGGYGTSFNAGGSFLGKFLTILRTSKEYFPYMPYAYGATIMKNNGHEVSITGVSDETENADLVIMHASMPNHSNEINYLKELKSLGIKVGVIGPFAGMKPELFKDAEFIIRGDVENILGSIKEKRNIPKGLVSSSVSNLDEIPYPDWSLFPIEKFSYKPIITNKPFTFVLSSRGCSYCCNYCPYISESNLGRRYRMRSIENVIGELKYLKEKFGVKGVQFRDPMFTLIKKRTEDLCNAIIKEGIDIEFGCETRFDRVDENLLRLMYETGFRVIQVGIESADLEVLSKSRRLPIALEHQEKMVKYCDKIGMKVVGFYVIGLENDTEETIKATLKYSKKLNTDFANFTICTPIPGTEFYEIIKDRINTDNYDLFDNFHVTFDHPNLSKEKIMKYQEMALVGYYLRPKYFYKYLTKTIFA
;
A
#
# COMPACT_ATOMS: atom_id res chain seq x y z
N MET A 1 10.51 28.21 8.41
CA MET A 1 9.93 27.49 9.54
C MET A 1 10.63 26.15 9.69
N LYS A 2 10.70 25.63 10.91
CA LYS A 2 11.09 24.25 11.16
C LYS A 2 9.85 23.36 11.05
N VAL A 3 9.85 22.45 10.09
CA VAL A 3 8.74 21.54 9.80
C VAL A 3 9.18 20.09 10.03
N VAL A 4 8.46 19.36 10.86
CA VAL A 4 8.81 17.98 11.20
C VAL A 4 7.72 17.05 10.67
N PHE A 5 8.10 16.05 9.88
CA PHE A 5 7.25 14.94 9.51
C PHE A 5 7.43 13.82 10.52
N LEU A 6 6.40 13.57 11.33
CA LEU A 6 6.45 12.66 12.47
C LEU A 6 5.87 11.29 12.12
N GLU A 7 6.66 10.25 12.25
CA GLU A 7 6.21 8.85 12.24
C GLU A 7 5.96 8.39 13.67
N VAL A 8 4.72 8.48 14.14
CA VAL A 8 4.35 8.04 15.50
C VAL A 8 4.71 6.58 15.72
N GLU A 9 5.45 6.32 16.80
CA GLU A 9 5.89 4.98 17.18
C GLU A 9 4.70 4.05 17.51
N SER A 10 4.93 2.77 17.39
CA SER A 10 3.96 1.72 17.69
C SER A 10 4.68 0.46 18.14
N ASP A 11 4.07 -0.29 19.06
CA ASP A 11 4.51 -1.64 19.47
C ASP A 11 4.47 -2.64 18.30
N LYS A 12 3.66 -2.33 17.29
CA LYS A 12 3.53 -3.10 16.04
C LYS A 12 4.25 -2.39 14.91
N LYS A 13 4.76 -3.16 13.95
CA LYS A 13 5.22 -2.56 12.69
C LYS A 13 4.05 -2.14 11.83
N ILE A 14 3.93 -0.85 11.59
CA ILE A 14 2.87 -0.25 10.78
C ILE A 14 3.39 0.00 9.36
N TYR A 15 2.65 -0.48 8.39
CA TYR A 15 2.90 -0.27 6.96
C TYR A 15 1.93 0.79 6.44
N ARG A 16 2.30 2.06 6.54
CA ARG A 16 1.45 3.22 6.23
C ARG A 16 1.06 3.30 4.76
N GLU A 17 1.91 2.82 3.86
CA GLU A 17 1.67 2.86 2.42
C GLU A 17 0.61 1.85 1.93
N TYR A 18 0.30 0.83 2.73
CA TYR A 18 -0.72 -0.17 2.36
C TYR A 18 -2.14 0.34 2.57
N ASN A 19 -3.11 -0.36 1.94
CA ASN A 19 -4.53 0.00 1.99
C ASN A 19 -4.82 1.42 1.53
N GLY A 20 -4.15 1.87 0.46
CA GLY A 20 -4.34 3.24 -0.04
C GLY A 20 -3.99 4.32 0.99
N GLY A 21 -3.07 4.03 1.92
CA GLY A 21 -2.64 4.95 2.97
C GLY A 21 -3.41 4.84 4.29
N TYR A 22 -4.39 3.94 4.41
CA TYR A 22 -5.04 3.67 5.72
C TYR A 22 -4.14 2.88 6.67
N GLY A 23 -3.11 2.25 6.14
CA GLY A 23 -2.16 1.44 6.89
C GLY A 23 -2.62 0.01 7.15
N THR A 24 -1.67 -0.81 7.55
CA THR A 24 -1.87 -2.20 8.01
C THR A 24 -0.76 -2.60 8.97
N SER A 25 -0.99 -3.65 9.76
CA SER A 25 0.06 -4.32 10.52
C SER A 25 -0.01 -5.83 10.21
N PHE A 26 1.10 -6.43 9.78
CA PHE A 26 1.10 -7.85 9.42
C PHE A 26 1.01 -8.75 10.65
N ASN A 27 0.07 -9.70 10.64
CA ASN A 27 -0.09 -10.73 11.66
C ASN A 27 -0.50 -12.06 11.00
N ALA A 28 0.33 -13.09 11.11
CA ALA A 28 0.07 -14.40 10.53
C ALA A 28 -0.71 -15.35 11.47
N GLY A 29 -1.19 -14.87 12.61
CA GLY A 29 -1.96 -15.64 13.59
C GLY A 29 -1.28 -15.86 14.94
N GLY A 30 -2.01 -16.46 15.87
CA GLY A 30 -1.61 -16.63 17.27
C GLY A 30 -0.76 -17.87 17.57
N SER A 31 -0.67 -18.84 16.66
CA SER A 31 0.14 -20.04 16.85
C SER A 31 1.64 -19.73 16.83
N PHE A 32 2.45 -20.66 17.33
CA PHE A 32 3.93 -20.54 17.28
C PHE A 32 4.42 -20.29 15.84
N LEU A 33 3.88 -21.01 14.86
CA LEU A 33 4.26 -20.86 13.45
C LEU A 33 3.78 -19.53 12.87
N GLY A 34 2.58 -19.08 13.22
CA GLY A 34 2.06 -17.76 12.82
C GLY A 34 2.93 -16.64 13.36
N LYS A 35 3.29 -16.66 14.63
CA LYS A 35 4.21 -15.69 15.25
C LYS A 35 5.59 -15.70 14.59
N PHE A 36 6.13 -16.87 14.31
CA PHE A 36 7.41 -17.00 13.60
C PHE A 36 7.36 -16.37 12.20
N LEU A 37 6.32 -16.66 11.42
CA LEU A 37 6.13 -16.04 10.09
C LEU A 37 5.97 -14.51 10.18
N THR A 38 5.28 -14.02 11.20
CA THR A 38 5.15 -12.58 11.45
C THR A 38 6.52 -11.94 11.65
N ILE A 39 7.34 -12.46 12.55
CA ILE A 39 8.68 -11.94 12.83
C ILE A 39 9.57 -12.02 11.58
N LEU A 40 9.56 -13.14 10.88
CA LEU A 40 10.40 -13.35 9.68
C LEU A 40 10.08 -12.32 8.58
N ARG A 41 8.80 -11.98 8.39
CA ARG A 41 8.38 -10.99 7.40
C ARG A 41 8.67 -9.57 7.85
N THR A 42 8.22 -9.19 9.04
CA THR A 42 8.32 -7.82 9.52
C THR A 42 9.75 -7.34 9.72
N SER A 43 10.70 -8.25 9.98
CA SER A 43 12.13 -7.91 10.13
C SER A 43 12.83 -7.49 8.82
N LYS A 44 12.27 -7.82 7.66
CA LYS A 44 12.90 -7.63 6.35
C LYS A 44 12.34 -6.49 5.52
N GLU A 45 11.18 -5.97 5.90
CA GLU A 45 10.47 -4.93 5.14
C GLU A 45 10.62 -3.59 5.86
N TYR A 46 11.02 -2.56 5.13
CA TYR A 46 11.03 -1.16 5.58
C TYR A 46 10.78 -0.26 4.38
N PHE A 47 9.72 0.55 4.43
CA PHE A 47 9.24 1.32 3.29
C PHE A 47 9.11 2.80 3.61
N PRO A 48 9.31 3.69 2.61
CA PRO A 48 8.91 5.08 2.72
C PRO A 48 7.38 5.18 2.70
N TYR A 49 6.85 6.26 3.29
CA TYR A 49 5.47 6.69 3.07
C TYR A 49 5.48 7.80 2.02
N MET A 50 4.89 7.53 0.85
CA MET A 50 5.00 8.42 -0.33
C MET A 50 4.45 9.83 -0.09
N PRO A 51 3.31 10.05 0.60
CA PRO A 51 2.86 11.40 0.92
C PRO A 51 3.85 12.21 1.77
N TYR A 52 4.65 11.55 2.63
CA TYR A 52 5.75 12.23 3.34
C TYR A 52 6.87 12.61 2.38
N ALA A 53 7.23 11.72 1.46
CA ALA A 53 8.30 11.99 0.51
C ALA A 53 7.99 13.20 -0.39
N TYR A 54 6.78 13.27 -0.92
CA TYR A 54 6.32 14.43 -1.69
C TYR A 54 6.17 15.67 -0.81
N GLY A 55 5.48 15.56 0.32
CA GLY A 55 5.22 16.69 1.23
C GLY A 55 6.49 17.32 1.77
N ALA A 56 7.46 16.52 2.24
CA ALA A 56 8.73 16.98 2.75
C ALA A 56 9.56 17.70 1.67
N THR A 57 9.57 17.16 0.45
CA THR A 57 10.23 17.79 -0.69
C THR A 57 9.63 19.16 -1.02
N ILE A 58 8.30 19.24 -1.05
CA ILE A 58 7.57 20.49 -1.33
C ILE A 58 7.85 21.53 -0.24
N MET A 59 7.81 21.14 1.03
CA MET A 59 8.10 22.05 2.14
C MET A 59 9.56 22.55 2.11
N LYS A 60 10.51 21.65 1.78
CA LYS A 60 11.91 22.03 1.56
C LYS A 60 12.08 23.02 0.41
N ASN A 61 11.39 22.79 -0.72
CA ASN A 61 11.40 23.69 -1.88
C ASN A 61 10.78 25.07 -1.56
N ASN A 62 9.87 25.12 -0.59
CA ASN A 62 9.32 26.37 -0.05
C ASN A 62 10.30 27.11 0.89
N GLY A 63 11.52 26.61 1.10
CA GLY A 63 12.54 27.23 1.95
C GLY A 63 12.37 26.92 3.45
N HIS A 64 11.65 25.86 3.81
CA HIS A 64 11.55 25.43 5.20
C HIS A 64 12.70 24.47 5.56
N GLU A 65 13.10 24.52 6.83
CA GLU A 65 13.94 23.47 7.42
C GLU A 65 13.05 22.24 7.68
N VAL A 66 13.37 21.09 7.06
CA VAL A 66 12.53 19.91 7.09
C VAL A 66 13.30 18.74 7.67
N SER A 67 12.70 18.04 8.63
CA SER A 67 13.19 16.78 9.17
C SER A 67 12.07 15.73 9.19
N ILE A 68 12.49 14.45 9.23
CA ILE A 68 11.59 13.29 9.34
C ILE A 68 12.09 12.47 10.52
N THR A 69 11.21 12.22 11.48
CA THR A 69 11.60 11.54 12.71
C THR A 69 10.51 10.61 13.22
N GLY A 70 10.93 9.57 13.97
CA GLY A 70 10.03 8.75 14.82
C GLY A 70 10.05 9.19 16.29
N VAL A 71 10.89 10.16 16.66
CA VAL A 71 11.13 10.54 18.05
C VAL A 71 10.43 11.86 18.39
N SER A 72 9.65 11.88 19.50
CA SER A 72 8.90 13.06 19.94
C SER A 72 9.79 14.24 20.32
N ASP A 73 10.93 13.99 20.94
CA ASP A 73 11.85 15.03 21.43
C ASP A 73 12.34 15.98 20.33
N GLU A 74 12.41 15.51 19.08
CA GLU A 74 12.77 16.31 17.92
C GLU A 74 11.66 17.31 17.50
N THR A 75 10.44 17.13 18.00
CA THR A 75 9.29 18.00 17.66
C THR A 75 9.17 19.23 18.55
N GLU A 76 9.82 19.29 19.73
CA GLU A 76 9.64 20.35 20.74
C GLU A 76 9.86 21.77 20.22
N ASN A 77 10.75 21.95 19.22
CA ASN A 77 11.04 23.24 18.62
C ASN A 77 10.48 23.38 17.19
N ALA A 78 9.51 22.56 16.81
CA ALA A 78 8.89 22.63 15.51
C ALA A 78 7.89 23.80 15.42
N ASP A 79 7.89 24.49 14.29
CA ASP A 79 6.85 25.48 13.96
C ASP A 79 5.57 24.79 13.46
N LEU A 80 5.74 23.60 12.85
CA LEU A 80 4.66 22.77 12.32
C LEU A 80 5.11 21.31 12.32
N VAL A 81 4.26 20.45 12.84
CA VAL A 81 4.40 19.00 12.73
C VAL A 81 3.38 18.47 11.71
N ILE A 82 3.82 17.64 10.79
CA ILE A 82 2.95 16.89 9.87
C ILE A 82 2.92 15.44 10.32
N MET A 83 1.75 14.94 10.68
CA MET A 83 1.54 13.59 11.19
C MET A 83 0.63 12.81 10.26
N HIS A 84 0.97 11.56 9.96
CA HIS A 84 0.08 10.63 9.26
C HIS A 84 -0.89 9.99 10.23
N ALA A 85 -2.16 9.88 9.83
CA ALA A 85 -3.17 9.11 10.55
C ALA A 85 -3.39 7.76 9.88
N SER A 86 -3.05 6.68 10.60
CA SER A 86 -3.29 5.30 10.20
C SER A 86 -4.36 4.64 11.07
N MET A 87 -5.12 3.68 10.55
CA MET A 87 -6.06 2.93 11.38
C MET A 87 -5.34 2.13 12.47
N PRO A 88 -4.34 1.27 12.14
CA PRO A 88 -3.78 0.34 13.13
C PRO A 88 -2.86 0.98 14.19
N ASN A 89 -2.72 2.30 14.22
CA ASN A 89 -1.95 3.06 15.21
C ASN A 89 -2.67 4.30 15.72
N HIS A 90 -3.97 4.44 15.41
CA HIS A 90 -4.70 5.68 15.66
C HIS A 90 -4.72 6.11 17.14
N SER A 91 -4.75 5.16 18.07
CA SER A 91 -4.75 5.46 19.51
C SER A 91 -3.47 6.20 19.93
N ASN A 92 -2.30 5.73 19.48
CA ASN A 92 -1.03 6.41 19.73
C ASN A 92 -0.98 7.76 19.01
N GLU A 93 -1.40 7.83 17.76
CA GLU A 93 -1.41 9.05 16.95
C GLU A 93 -2.29 10.14 17.57
N ILE A 94 -3.48 9.79 18.10
CA ILE A 94 -4.34 10.73 18.82
C ILE A 94 -3.71 11.21 20.14
N ASN A 95 -3.04 10.33 20.88
CA ASN A 95 -2.37 10.70 22.13
C ASN A 95 -1.22 11.67 21.87
N TYR A 96 -0.36 11.39 20.87
CA TYR A 96 0.70 12.31 20.45
C TYR A 96 0.16 13.66 19.96
N LEU A 97 -0.94 13.64 19.20
CA LEU A 97 -1.60 14.88 18.75
C LEU A 97 -2.00 15.77 19.94
N LYS A 98 -2.60 15.17 20.99
CA LYS A 98 -2.98 15.90 22.22
C LYS A 98 -1.76 16.44 22.97
N GLU A 99 -0.71 15.64 23.06
CA GLU A 99 0.56 16.04 23.69
C GLU A 99 1.17 17.24 22.96
N LEU A 100 1.37 17.17 21.65
CA LEU A 100 1.91 18.26 20.85
C LEU A 100 1.05 19.53 20.94
N LYS A 101 -0.28 19.38 20.94
CA LYS A 101 -1.20 20.51 21.17
C LYS A 101 -1.01 21.14 22.53
N SER A 102 -0.81 20.34 23.58
CA SER A 102 -0.58 20.86 24.96
C SER A 102 0.71 21.68 25.08
N LEU A 103 1.71 21.37 24.24
CA LEU A 103 2.97 22.10 24.10
C LEU A 103 2.85 23.34 23.18
N GLY A 104 1.65 23.62 22.63
CA GLY A 104 1.41 24.75 21.75
C GLY A 104 1.93 24.55 20.32
N ILE A 105 2.31 23.33 19.95
CA ILE A 105 2.84 22.99 18.62
C ILE A 105 1.66 22.80 17.65
N LYS A 106 1.75 23.42 16.47
CA LYS A 106 0.74 23.24 15.42
C LYS A 106 0.94 21.90 14.72
N VAL A 107 -0.13 21.14 14.57
CA VAL A 107 -0.09 19.82 13.92
C VAL A 107 -1.05 19.79 12.72
N GLY A 108 -0.52 19.47 11.55
CA GLY A 108 -1.29 19.07 10.38
C GLY A 108 -1.39 17.55 10.32
N VAL A 109 -2.60 17.03 10.14
CA VAL A 109 -2.81 15.57 10.00
C VAL A 109 -3.12 15.23 8.55
N ILE A 110 -2.43 14.24 8.01
CA ILE A 110 -2.61 13.74 6.65
C ILE A 110 -2.96 12.25 6.66
N GLY A 111 -3.43 11.76 5.53
CA GLY A 111 -3.80 10.37 5.36
C GLY A 111 -5.31 10.18 5.21
N PRO A 112 -5.72 9.14 4.45
CA PRO A 112 -7.12 8.95 4.11
C PRO A 112 -8.01 8.68 5.33
N PHE A 113 -7.47 8.07 6.38
CA PHE A 113 -8.22 7.79 7.61
C PHE A 113 -8.67 9.09 8.29
N ALA A 114 -7.76 10.05 8.51
CA ALA A 114 -8.14 11.35 9.08
C ALA A 114 -9.12 12.11 8.18
N GLY A 115 -8.95 12.00 6.85
CA GLY A 115 -9.88 12.60 5.89
C GLY A 115 -11.30 12.05 5.99
N MET A 116 -11.48 10.77 6.37
CA MET A 116 -12.79 10.12 6.53
C MET A 116 -13.36 10.19 7.96
N LYS A 117 -12.48 10.33 8.96
CA LYS A 117 -12.83 10.41 10.39
C LYS A 117 -12.23 11.66 11.06
N PRO A 118 -12.50 12.87 10.50
CA PRO A 118 -11.88 14.09 11.02
C PRO A 118 -12.25 14.39 12.47
N GLU A 119 -13.38 13.90 12.95
CA GLU A 119 -13.84 14.05 14.34
C GLU A 119 -12.88 13.43 15.36
N LEU A 120 -12.09 12.41 14.96
CA LEU A 120 -11.09 11.80 15.84
C LEU A 120 -9.84 12.67 15.99
N PHE A 121 -9.58 13.53 15.01
CA PHE A 121 -8.38 14.39 14.95
C PHE A 121 -8.70 15.88 15.12
N LYS A 122 -9.76 16.19 15.87
CA LYS A 122 -10.25 17.58 16.12
C LYS A 122 -9.22 18.49 16.78
N ASP A 123 -8.18 17.92 17.39
CA ASP A 123 -7.10 18.67 18.04
C ASP A 123 -6.02 19.12 17.04
N ALA A 124 -6.08 18.68 15.78
CA ALA A 124 -5.19 19.14 14.71
C ALA A 124 -5.51 20.59 14.30
N GLU A 125 -4.49 21.37 13.92
CA GLU A 125 -4.68 22.68 13.29
C GLU A 125 -5.42 22.53 11.95
N PHE A 126 -5.02 21.51 11.16
CA PHE A 126 -5.69 21.15 9.91
C PHE A 126 -5.60 19.66 9.60
N ILE A 127 -6.53 19.19 8.78
CA ILE A 127 -6.57 17.82 8.25
C ILE A 127 -6.65 17.92 6.74
N ILE A 128 -5.83 17.16 5.99
CA ILE A 128 -5.88 17.11 4.53
C ILE A 128 -6.65 15.87 4.09
N ARG A 129 -7.72 16.09 3.29
CA ARG A 129 -8.42 15.04 2.55
C ARG A 129 -7.97 15.06 1.08
N GLY A 130 -7.46 13.96 0.57
CA GLY A 130 -6.95 13.82 -0.79
C GLY A 130 -5.44 14.06 -0.91
N ASP A 131 -5.03 14.69 -2.02
CA ASP A 131 -3.62 14.92 -2.31
C ASP A 131 -3.02 16.01 -1.41
N VAL A 132 -1.86 15.76 -0.85
CA VAL A 132 -1.23 16.68 0.13
C VAL A 132 -0.51 17.86 -0.53
N GLU A 133 -0.12 17.71 -1.79
CA GLU A 133 0.86 18.56 -2.45
C GLU A 133 0.43 20.01 -2.57
N ASN A 134 -0.80 20.26 -3.01
CA ASN A 134 -1.29 21.65 -3.19
C ASN A 134 -1.38 22.39 -1.85
N ILE A 135 -1.85 21.72 -0.81
CA ILE A 135 -2.01 22.32 0.51
C ILE A 135 -0.64 22.63 1.12
N LEU A 136 0.24 21.62 1.17
CA LEU A 136 1.60 21.84 1.70
C LEU A 136 2.38 22.84 0.84
N GLY A 137 2.17 22.83 -0.49
CA GLY A 137 2.76 23.79 -1.41
C GLY A 137 2.32 25.25 -1.17
N SER A 138 1.13 25.46 -0.61
CA SER A 138 0.63 26.80 -0.28
C SER A 138 1.19 27.37 1.03
N ILE A 139 1.78 26.53 1.88
CA ILE A 139 2.36 26.96 3.17
C ILE A 139 3.75 27.54 2.93
N LYS A 140 3.83 28.86 2.75
CA LYS A 140 5.10 29.62 2.60
C LYS A 140 5.59 30.20 3.94
N GLU A 141 4.65 30.52 4.84
CA GLU A 141 4.90 31.17 6.13
C GLU A 141 3.88 30.65 7.16
N LYS A 142 4.12 30.90 8.46
CA LYS A 142 3.22 30.50 9.55
C LYS A 142 1.77 30.97 9.37
N ARG A 143 1.56 32.14 8.75
CA ARG A 143 0.20 32.67 8.48
C ARG A 143 -0.53 31.93 7.39
N ASN A 144 0.16 31.18 6.54
CA ASN A 144 -0.45 30.37 5.47
C ASN A 144 -0.85 28.96 5.94
N ILE A 145 -0.60 28.59 7.20
CA ILE A 145 -1.03 27.30 7.75
C ILE A 145 -2.56 27.27 7.74
N PRO A 146 -3.19 26.30 7.03
CA PRO A 146 -4.65 26.22 6.97
C PRO A 146 -5.26 25.81 8.30
N LYS A 147 -6.59 25.85 8.41
CA LYS A 147 -7.34 25.42 9.59
C LYS A 147 -8.46 24.46 9.22
N GLY A 148 -8.71 23.50 10.11
CA GLY A 148 -9.80 22.55 9.97
C GLY A 148 -9.60 21.55 8.81
N LEU A 149 -10.70 20.96 8.33
CA LEU A 149 -10.65 20.00 7.23
C LEU A 149 -10.53 20.73 5.89
N VAL A 150 -9.47 20.43 5.15
CA VAL A 150 -9.22 20.98 3.81
C VAL A 150 -9.14 19.84 2.79
N SER A 151 -9.82 20.00 1.66
CA SER A 151 -9.81 19.01 0.58
C SER A 151 -8.91 19.48 -0.57
N SER A 152 -8.16 18.55 -1.15
CA SER A 152 -7.21 18.84 -2.22
C SER A 152 -7.17 17.73 -3.27
N SER A 153 -6.96 18.14 -4.51
CA SER A 153 -6.75 17.23 -5.64
C SER A 153 -5.77 17.86 -6.62
N VAL A 154 -4.72 17.14 -6.96
CA VAL A 154 -3.79 17.53 -8.03
C VAL A 154 -4.32 16.98 -9.35
N SER A 155 -4.59 17.84 -10.32
CA SER A 155 -5.10 17.44 -11.64
C SER A 155 -3.98 16.95 -12.55
N ASN A 156 -2.86 17.67 -12.59
CA ASN A 156 -1.68 17.33 -13.37
C ASN A 156 -0.58 16.79 -12.45
N LEU A 157 -0.35 15.47 -12.50
CA LEU A 157 0.65 14.83 -11.64
C LEU A 157 2.09 15.14 -12.03
N ASP A 158 2.34 15.65 -13.25
CA ASP A 158 3.67 16.04 -13.71
C ASP A 158 4.19 17.33 -13.04
N GLU A 159 3.31 18.12 -12.42
CA GLU A 159 3.68 19.31 -11.66
C GLU A 159 4.23 18.98 -10.26
N ILE A 160 4.07 17.74 -9.79
CA ILE A 160 4.57 17.30 -8.49
C ILE A 160 6.09 17.11 -8.62
N PRO A 161 6.92 17.73 -7.75
CA PRO A 161 8.36 17.52 -7.77
C PRO A 161 8.69 16.06 -7.42
N TYR A 162 9.77 15.52 -8.00
CA TYR A 162 10.31 14.23 -7.59
C TYR A 162 10.73 14.28 -6.12
N PRO A 163 10.48 13.21 -5.34
CA PRO A 163 10.88 13.16 -3.94
C PRO A 163 12.38 13.35 -3.75
N ASP A 164 12.76 14.22 -2.84
CA ASP A 164 14.17 14.35 -2.43
C ASP A 164 14.52 13.30 -1.37
N TRP A 165 14.99 12.16 -1.84
CA TRP A 165 15.33 11.02 -0.97
C TRP A 165 16.52 11.27 -0.06
N SER A 166 17.24 12.42 -0.18
CA SER A 166 18.26 12.82 0.80
C SER A 166 17.69 13.14 2.18
N LEU A 167 16.39 13.36 2.26
CA LEU A 167 15.66 13.54 3.54
C LEU A 167 15.35 12.22 4.25
N PHE A 168 15.57 11.07 3.61
CA PHE A 168 15.19 9.77 4.09
C PHE A 168 16.38 8.80 4.11
N PRO A 169 16.36 7.79 5.00
CA PRO A 169 17.40 6.76 5.02
C PRO A 169 17.17 5.71 3.91
N ILE A 170 17.31 6.13 2.63
CA ILE A 170 16.98 5.31 1.45
C ILE A 170 17.76 3.99 1.42
N GLU A 171 18.97 3.94 1.98
CA GLU A 171 19.80 2.75 2.10
C GLU A 171 19.19 1.68 3.03
N LYS A 172 18.31 2.10 3.98
CA LYS A 172 17.60 1.20 4.88
C LYS A 172 16.35 0.61 4.25
N PHE A 173 15.78 1.24 3.21
CA PHE A 173 14.56 0.73 2.60
C PHE A 173 14.75 -0.66 2.02
N SER A 174 13.75 -1.51 2.22
CA SER A 174 13.82 -2.93 1.86
C SER A 174 12.45 -3.51 1.57
N TYR A 175 12.35 -4.21 0.46
CA TYR A 175 11.17 -5.00 0.10
C TYR A 175 11.53 -6.48 -0.15
N LYS A 176 12.54 -6.97 0.56
CA LYS A 176 12.97 -8.37 0.43
C LYS A 176 11.92 -9.33 1.01
N PRO A 177 11.69 -10.47 0.37
CA PRO A 177 12.38 -11.03 -0.80
C PRO A 177 11.73 -10.68 -2.14
N ILE A 178 10.80 -9.75 -2.17
CA ILE A 178 10.01 -9.39 -3.37
C ILE A 178 10.90 -8.64 -4.37
N ILE A 179 11.47 -7.50 -3.98
CA ILE A 179 12.53 -6.80 -4.71
C ILE A 179 13.83 -6.95 -3.90
N THR A 180 14.89 -7.36 -4.56
CA THR A 180 16.14 -7.75 -3.91
C THR A 180 17.24 -6.71 -4.04
N ASN A 181 17.24 -5.94 -5.12
CA ASN A 181 18.24 -4.93 -5.41
C ASN A 181 18.09 -3.70 -4.52
N LYS A 182 19.22 -3.14 -4.08
CA LYS A 182 19.30 -1.95 -3.23
C LYS A 182 20.31 -0.96 -3.79
N PRO A 183 20.16 0.34 -3.54
CA PRO A 183 19.05 1.02 -2.85
C PRO A 183 17.70 0.82 -3.55
N PHE A 184 16.63 0.83 -2.76
CA PHE A 184 15.25 0.56 -3.20
C PHE A 184 14.34 1.71 -2.81
N THR A 185 13.33 2.02 -3.66
CA THR A 185 12.26 2.95 -3.30
C THR A 185 10.94 2.66 -4.03
N PHE A 186 9.92 3.44 -3.71
CA PHE A 186 8.64 3.44 -4.43
C PHE A 186 8.60 4.57 -5.47
N VAL A 187 7.82 4.35 -6.53
CA VAL A 187 7.44 5.34 -7.53
C VAL A 187 5.94 5.22 -7.79
N LEU A 188 5.27 6.34 -8.00
CA LEU A 188 3.89 6.42 -8.47
C LEU A 188 3.88 6.92 -9.92
N SER A 189 3.51 6.07 -10.87
CA SER A 189 3.30 6.49 -12.26
C SER A 189 1.86 6.94 -12.52
N SER A 190 0.94 6.53 -11.63
CA SER A 190 -0.46 6.94 -11.65
C SER A 190 -1.06 6.92 -10.23
N ARG A 191 -2.20 7.55 -10.06
CA ARG A 191 -3.00 7.55 -8.82
C ARG A 191 -4.45 7.23 -9.12
N GLY A 192 -5.10 6.51 -8.18
CA GLY A 192 -6.49 6.11 -8.26
C GLY A 192 -6.71 4.83 -9.08
N CYS A 193 -7.95 4.37 -9.10
CA CYS A 193 -8.36 3.14 -9.79
C CYS A 193 -9.78 3.33 -10.34
N SER A 194 -10.04 2.86 -11.58
CA SER A 194 -11.35 2.96 -12.22
C SER A 194 -12.30 1.82 -11.86
N TYR A 195 -11.83 0.78 -11.19
CA TYR A 195 -12.67 -0.33 -10.71
C TYR A 195 -13.58 0.10 -9.55
N CYS A 196 -14.56 -0.73 -9.21
CA CYS A 196 -15.60 -0.43 -8.23
C CYS A 196 -15.74 -1.48 -7.12
N CYS A 197 -14.66 -2.20 -6.80
CA CYS A 197 -14.68 -3.18 -5.71
C CYS A 197 -15.13 -2.48 -4.41
N ASN A 198 -16.25 -2.92 -3.82
CA ASN A 198 -16.91 -2.19 -2.73
C ASN A 198 -16.09 -2.09 -1.43
N TYR A 199 -15.13 -3.00 -1.22
CA TYR A 199 -14.25 -3.05 -0.05
C TYR A 199 -12.91 -2.31 -0.23
N CYS A 200 -12.63 -1.79 -1.44
CA CYS A 200 -11.30 -1.31 -1.78
C CYS A 200 -11.07 0.14 -1.32
N PRO A 201 -10.08 0.40 -0.46
CA PRO A 201 -9.80 1.74 0.07
C PRO A 201 -9.25 2.72 -0.97
N TYR A 202 -8.65 2.23 -2.05
CA TYR A 202 -8.13 3.09 -3.12
C TYR A 202 -9.21 3.92 -3.84
N ILE A 203 -10.47 3.54 -3.71
CA ILE A 203 -11.60 4.27 -4.29
C ILE A 203 -12.43 5.04 -3.25
N SER A 204 -11.96 5.12 -2.00
CA SER A 204 -12.59 5.95 -0.97
C SER A 204 -12.62 7.42 -1.37
N GLU A 205 -13.56 8.17 -0.82
CA GLU A 205 -13.67 9.62 -1.06
C GLU A 205 -12.37 10.35 -0.68
N SER A 206 -11.72 9.93 0.40
CA SER A 206 -10.45 10.50 0.85
C SER A 206 -9.29 10.20 -0.12
N ASN A 207 -9.40 9.18 -0.95
CA ASN A 207 -8.49 8.89 -2.05
C ASN A 207 -9.01 9.40 -3.40
N LEU A 208 -9.93 10.39 -3.38
CA LEU A 208 -10.55 11.03 -4.54
C LEU A 208 -11.42 10.10 -5.39
N GLY A 209 -11.90 9.01 -4.79
CA GLY A 209 -12.81 8.08 -5.42
C GLY A 209 -12.20 7.36 -6.62
N ARG A 210 -13.00 7.21 -7.69
CA ARG A 210 -12.62 6.46 -8.90
C ARG A 210 -11.83 7.28 -9.92
N ARG A 211 -11.22 8.40 -9.52
CA ARG A 211 -10.41 9.24 -10.42
C ARG A 211 -9.08 8.55 -10.71
N TYR A 212 -8.87 8.15 -11.96
CA TYR A 212 -7.58 7.66 -12.43
C TYR A 212 -6.83 8.80 -13.11
N ARG A 213 -5.63 9.11 -12.62
CA ARG A 213 -4.75 10.18 -13.12
C ARG A 213 -3.36 9.60 -13.36
N MET A 214 -2.74 10.00 -14.45
CA MET A 214 -1.44 9.48 -14.88
C MET A 214 -0.42 10.61 -15.01
N ARG A 215 0.83 10.29 -14.74
CA ARG A 215 1.98 11.10 -15.17
C ARG A 215 2.29 10.81 -16.62
N SER A 216 2.91 11.75 -17.32
CA SER A 216 3.49 11.48 -18.64
C SER A 216 4.60 10.44 -18.54
N ILE A 217 4.88 9.75 -19.64
CA ILE A 217 5.99 8.79 -19.70
C ILE A 217 7.31 9.51 -19.49
N GLU A 218 7.48 10.67 -20.08
CA GLU A 218 8.66 11.53 -19.98
C GLU A 218 8.95 11.91 -18.52
N ASN A 219 7.89 12.24 -17.76
CA ASN A 219 8.03 12.61 -16.36
C ASN A 219 8.43 11.40 -15.51
N VAL A 220 7.86 10.19 -15.75
CA VAL A 220 8.26 8.96 -15.05
C VAL A 220 9.71 8.58 -15.40
N ILE A 221 10.11 8.65 -16.66
CA ILE A 221 11.49 8.39 -17.10
C ILE A 221 12.47 9.36 -16.44
N GLY A 222 12.10 10.65 -16.36
CA GLY A 222 12.90 11.66 -15.66
C GLY A 222 13.14 11.31 -14.19
N GLU A 223 12.11 10.84 -13.47
CA GLU A 223 12.27 10.39 -12.09
C GLU A 223 13.16 9.15 -11.96
N LEU A 224 12.99 8.16 -12.84
CA LEU A 224 13.82 6.95 -12.81
C LEU A 224 15.31 7.26 -13.04
N LYS A 225 15.61 8.17 -13.98
CA LYS A 225 16.99 8.68 -14.19
C LYS A 225 17.51 9.40 -12.97
N TYR A 226 16.74 10.32 -12.41
CA TYR A 226 17.08 11.06 -11.20
C TYR A 226 17.37 10.12 -10.02
N LEU A 227 16.56 9.08 -9.82
CA LEU A 227 16.75 8.07 -8.78
C LEU A 227 18.05 7.28 -8.99
N LYS A 228 18.32 6.86 -10.24
CA LYS A 228 19.52 6.10 -10.59
C LYS A 228 20.78 6.94 -10.42
N GLU A 229 20.78 8.16 -10.95
CA GLU A 229 21.97 9.03 -11.00
C GLU A 229 22.30 9.65 -9.64
N LYS A 230 21.30 10.16 -8.93
CA LYS A 230 21.51 10.86 -7.65
C LYS A 230 21.60 9.94 -6.44
N PHE A 231 20.86 8.83 -6.43
CA PHE A 231 20.74 7.96 -5.27
C PHE A 231 21.21 6.51 -5.51
N GLY A 232 21.66 6.20 -6.73
CA GLY A 232 22.13 4.87 -7.09
C GLY A 232 21.06 3.78 -6.96
N VAL A 233 19.77 4.14 -7.10
CA VAL A 233 18.64 3.21 -6.94
C VAL A 233 18.73 2.08 -7.96
N LYS A 234 18.59 0.85 -7.46
CA LYS A 234 18.64 -0.39 -8.23
C LYS A 234 17.34 -1.20 -8.16
N GLY A 235 16.41 -0.85 -7.27
CA GLY A 235 15.12 -1.49 -7.12
C GLY A 235 14.00 -0.46 -7.00
N VAL A 236 12.91 -0.62 -7.75
CA VAL A 236 11.73 0.25 -7.71
C VAL A 236 10.46 -0.60 -7.70
N GLN A 237 9.59 -0.36 -6.74
CA GLN A 237 8.21 -0.84 -6.79
C GLN A 237 7.30 0.30 -7.25
N PHE A 238 6.63 0.11 -8.38
CA PHE A 238 5.51 0.97 -8.75
C PHE A 238 4.32 0.69 -7.82
N ARG A 239 3.90 1.72 -7.07
CA ARG A 239 2.80 1.65 -6.08
C ARG A 239 1.46 2.11 -6.66
N ASP A 240 1.34 2.13 -7.96
CA ASP A 240 0.09 2.34 -8.67
C ASP A 240 -0.91 1.24 -8.26
N PRO A 241 -2.16 1.56 -7.86
CA PRO A 241 -3.14 0.53 -7.52
C PRO A 241 -3.45 -0.42 -8.68
N MET A 242 -3.16 0.01 -9.93
CA MET A 242 -3.36 -0.75 -11.16
C MET A 242 -2.39 -0.27 -12.24
N PHE A 243 -1.15 -0.73 -12.20
CA PHE A 243 -0.09 -0.30 -13.11
C PHE A 243 -0.40 -0.55 -14.59
N THR A 244 -0.97 -1.72 -14.91
CA THR A 244 -1.28 -2.12 -16.29
C THR A 244 -2.71 -1.78 -16.73
N LEU A 245 -3.39 -0.84 -16.07
CA LEU A 245 -4.78 -0.48 -16.39
C LEU A 245 -4.97 -0.13 -17.87
N ILE A 246 -4.03 0.62 -18.43
CA ILE A 246 -3.99 0.98 -19.85
C ILE A 246 -2.78 0.28 -20.48
N LYS A 247 -3.03 -0.86 -21.14
CA LYS A 247 -2.00 -1.73 -21.73
C LYS A 247 -1.03 -0.94 -22.62
N LYS A 248 -1.53 -0.15 -23.56
CA LYS A 248 -0.71 0.65 -24.48
C LYS A 248 0.27 1.57 -23.73
N ARG A 249 -0.19 2.25 -22.68
CA ARG A 249 0.67 3.10 -21.85
C ARG A 249 1.79 2.28 -21.17
N THR A 250 1.46 1.08 -20.67
CA THR A 250 2.47 0.21 -20.07
C THR A 250 3.50 -0.22 -21.08
N GLU A 251 3.08 -0.59 -22.30
CA GLU A 251 3.99 -0.93 -23.42
C GLU A 251 4.89 0.26 -23.77
N ASP A 252 4.33 1.48 -23.87
CA ASP A 252 5.08 2.68 -24.20
C ASP A 252 6.10 3.04 -23.12
N LEU A 253 5.74 2.91 -21.82
CA LEU A 253 6.67 3.12 -20.71
C LEU A 253 7.79 2.07 -20.71
N CYS A 254 7.48 0.80 -20.92
CA CYS A 254 8.48 -0.25 -21.04
C CYS A 254 9.47 0.03 -22.18
N ASN A 255 8.98 0.39 -23.34
CA ASN A 255 9.82 0.73 -24.49
C ASN A 255 10.70 1.97 -24.22
N ALA A 256 10.17 2.98 -23.51
CA ALA A 256 10.94 4.14 -23.12
C ALA A 256 12.05 3.79 -22.10
N ILE A 257 11.79 2.94 -21.12
CA ILE A 257 12.78 2.45 -20.15
C ILE A 257 13.92 1.72 -20.87
N ILE A 258 13.59 0.82 -21.83
CA ILE A 258 14.58 0.09 -22.64
C ILE A 258 15.41 1.06 -23.49
N LYS A 259 14.74 1.99 -24.19
CA LYS A 259 15.40 2.99 -25.05
C LYS A 259 16.40 3.85 -24.27
N GLU A 260 16.06 4.21 -23.03
CA GLU A 260 16.90 5.05 -22.18
C GLU A 260 17.97 4.25 -21.39
N GLY A 261 18.02 2.93 -21.55
CA GLY A 261 19.01 2.08 -20.89
C GLY A 261 18.93 2.10 -19.36
N ILE A 262 17.71 2.20 -18.82
CA ILE A 262 17.48 2.25 -17.37
C ILE A 262 17.52 0.83 -16.82
N ASP A 263 18.63 0.46 -16.19
CA ASP A 263 18.82 -0.86 -15.56
C ASP A 263 18.43 -0.77 -14.08
N ILE A 264 17.20 -1.16 -13.78
CA ILE A 264 16.58 -1.19 -12.45
C ILE A 264 15.71 -2.46 -12.35
N GLU A 265 15.70 -3.13 -11.19
CA GLU A 265 14.74 -4.18 -10.88
C GLU A 265 13.39 -3.54 -10.56
N PHE A 266 12.35 -3.87 -11.34
CA PHE A 266 11.00 -3.33 -11.15
C PHE A 266 10.03 -4.37 -10.56
N GLY A 267 9.07 -3.86 -9.78
CA GLY A 267 7.84 -4.54 -9.40
C GLY A 267 6.62 -3.63 -9.59
N CYS A 268 5.43 -4.22 -9.73
CA CYS A 268 4.18 -3.46 -9.80
C CYS A 268 2.98 -4.25 -9.27
N GLU A 269 1.88 -3.54 -9.00
CA GLU A 269 0.57 -4.14 -8.69
C GLU A 269 -0.32 -4.12 -9.93
N THR A 270 -1.03 -5.22 -10.17
CA THR A 270 -1.89 -5.38 -11.35
C THR A 270 -2.97 -6.45 -11.13
N ARG A 271 -3.67 -6.79 -12.22
CA ARG A 271 -4.65 -7.88 -12.32
C ARG A 271 -4.34 -8.73 -13.55
N PHE A 272 -4.65 -10.02 -13.51
CA PHE A 272 -4.38 -10.91 -14.63
C PHE A 272 -5.23 -10.62 -15.89
N ASP A 273 -6.40 -9.98 -15.76
CA ASP A 273 -7.20 -9.53 -16.93
C ASP A 273 -6.64 -8.28 -17.62
N ARG A 274 -5.53 -7.73 -17.12
CA ARG A 274 -4.83 -6.55 -17.70
C ARG A 274 -3.45 -6.88 -18.24
N VAL A 275 -3.09 -8.14 -18.27
CA VAL A 275 -1.83 -8.63 -18.83
C VAL A 275 -2.08 -9.82 -19.76
N ASP A 276 -1.20 -9.98 -20.73
CA ASP A 276 -1.06 -11.16 -21.57
C ASP A 276 0.41 -11.56 -21.68
N GLU A 277 0.68 -12.68 -22.34
CA GLU A 277 2.04 -13.21 -22.48
C GLU A 277 3.00 -12.22 -23.15
N ASN A 278 2.53 -11.43 -24.14
CA ASN A 278 3.36 -10.45 -24.83
C ASN A 278 3.74 -9.28 -23.91
N LEU A 279 2.76 -8.75 -23.17
CA LEU A 279 3.03 -7.66 -22.22
C LEU A 279 3.94 -8.15 -21.08
N LEU A 280 3.70 -9.34 -20.52
CA LEU A 280 4.54 -9.91 -19.46
C LEU A 280 5.98 -10.12 -19.92
N ARG A 281 6.18 -10.57 -21.16
CA ARG A 281 7.51 -10.70 -21.76
C ARG A 281 8.20 -9.34 -21.90
N LEU A 282 7.52 -8.35 -22.47
CA LEU A 282 8.07 -6.99 -22.60
C LEU A 282 8.41 -6.40 -21.23
N MET A 283 7.55 -6.54 -20.23
CA MET A 283 7.83 -6.09 -18.86
C MET A 283 9.08 -6.81 -18.31
N TYR A 284 9.22 -8.11 -18.53
CA TYR A 284 10.40 -8.86 -18.07
C TYR A 284 11.69 -8.37 -18.74
N GLU A 285 11.66 -8.14 -20.06
CA GLU A 285 12.77 -7.57 -20.84
C GLU A 285 13.14 -6.16 -20.35
N THR A 286 12.17 -5.39 -19.86
CA THR A 286 12.36 -4.04 -19.27
C THR A 286 13.03 -4.06 -17.89
N GLY A 287 13.01 -5.20 -17.18
CA GLY A 287 13.54 -5.30 -15.82
C GLY A 287 12.49 -5.60 -14.74
N PHE A 288 11.21 -5.77 -15.10
CA PHE A 288 10.23 -6.26 -14.13
C PHE A 288 10.55 -7.70 -13.72
N ARG A 289 10.69 -7.92 -12.42
CA ARG A 289 11.00 -9.25 -11.86
C ARG A 289 9.88 -9.78 -10.98
N VAL A 290 8.90 -8.92 -10.66
CA VAL A 290 7.75 -9.31 -9.86
C VAL A 290 6.49 -8.55 -10.25
N ILE A 291 5.37 -9.25 -10.29
CA ILE A 291 4.03 -8.66 -10.31
C ILE A 291 3.24 -9.11 -9.09
N GLN A 292 2.45 -8.19 -8.55
CA GLN A 292 1.58 -8.43 -7.40
C GLN A 292 0.14 -8.36 -7.88
N VAL A 293 -0.62 -9.43 -7.66
CA VAL A 293 -1.94 -9.60 -8.27
C VAL A 293 -3.02 -9.90 -7.23
N GLY A 294 -4.10 -9.15 -7.27
CA GLY A 294 -5.28 -9.40 -6.47
C GLY A 294 -6.10 -10.56 -7.06
N ILE A 295 -6.08 -11.72 -6.41
CA ILE A 295 -6.93 -12.88 -6.71
C ILE A 295 -8.20 -12.81 -5.87
N GLU A 296 -8.04 -12.49 -4.61
CA GLU A 296 -9.00 -12.28 -3.53
C GLU A 296 -9.74 -13.55 -3.13
N SER A 297 -10.53 -14.16 -4.02
CA SER A 297 -11.28 -15.40 -3.81
C SER A 297 -11.24 -16.29 -5.06
N ALA A 298 -11.35 -17.59 -4.87
CA ALA A 298 -11.57 -18.55 -5.97
C ALA A 298 -13.05 -18.67 -6.34
N ASP A 299 -13.94 -18.13 -5.52
CA ASP A 299 -15.37 -18.12 -5.79
C ASP A 299 -15.76 -16.86 -6.58
N LEU A 300 -16.19 -17.07 -7.82
CA LEU A 300 -16.49 -15.96 -8.75
C LEU A 300 -17.78 -15.22 -8.37
N GLU A 301 -18.71 -15.88 -7.67
CA GLU A 301 -19.96 -15.28 -7.20
C GLU A 301 -19.66 -14.35 -6.01
N VAL A 302 -18.85 -14.79 -5.05
CA VAL A 302 -18.38 -13.96 -3.93
C VAL A 302 -17.68 -12.69 -4.45
N LEU A 303 -16.84 -12.82 -5.47
CA LEU A 303 -16.18 -11.66 -6.11
C LEU A 303 -17.20 -10.73 -6.76
N SER A 304 -18.14 -11.27 -7.53
CA SER A 304 -19.17 -10.49 -8.22
C SER A 304 -20.04 -9.70 -7.24
N LYS A 305 -20.47 -10.32 -6.14
CA LYS A 305 -21.25 -9.68 -5.07
C LYS A 305 -20.45 -8.56 -4.36
N SER A 306 -19.12 -8.68 -4.33
CA SER A 306 -18.21 -7.64 -3.83
C SER A 306 -17.86 -6.58 -4.89
N ARG A 307 -18.62 -6.51 -5.99
CA ARG A 307 -18.39 -5.63 -7.17
C ARG A 307 -16.99 -5.74 -7.76
N ARG A 308 -16.32 -6.85 -7.52
CA ARG A 308 -15.04 -7.15 -8.15
C ARG A 308 -15.29 -7.96 -9.41
N LEU A 309 -14.81 -7.47 -10.55
CA LEU A 309 -14.90 -8.20 -11.81
C LEU A 309 -14.16 -9.53 -11.68
N PRO A 310 -14.84 -10.68 -11.79
CA PRO A 310 -14.20 -11.98 -11.70
C PRO A 310 -13.26 -12.23 -12.88
N ILE A 311 -12.22 -13.04 -12.65
CA ILE A 311 -11.28 -13.51 -13.67
C ILE A 311 -11.33 -15.03 -13.67
N ALA A 312 -11.51 -15.65 -14.83
CA ALA A 312 -11.53 -17.10 -14.98
C ALA A 312 -10.28 -17.72 -14.36
N LEU A 313 -10.45 -18.79 -13.58
CA LEU A 313 -9.36 -19.43 -12.85
C LEU A 313 -8.31 -20.00 -13.81
N GLU A 314 -8.74 -20.55 -14.93
CA GLU A 314 -7.88 -21.11 -16.00
C GLU A 314 -6.97 -20.03 -16.58
N HIS A 315 -7.49 -18.79 -16.75
CA HIS A 315 -6.69 -17.68 -17.24
C HIS A 315 -5.62 -17.29 -16.22
N GLN A 316 -5.97 -17.24 -14.93
CA GLN A 316 -5.01 -16.95 -13.86
C GLN A 316 -3.90 -18.03 -13.82
N GLU A 317 -4.27 -19.32 -13.93
CA GLU A 317 -3.32 -20.44 -14.00
C GLU A 317 -2.38 -20.32 -15.20
N LYS A 318 -2.92 -19.94 -16.35
CA LYS A 318 -2.15 -19.72 -17.58
C LYS A 318 -1.11 -18.60 -17.38
N MET A 319 -1.51 -17.47 -16.80
CA MET A 319 -0.62 -16.34 -16.58
C MET A 319 0.48 -16.67 -15.55
N VAL A 320 0.16 -17.36 -14.46
CA VAL A 320 1.17 -17.80 -13.48
C VAL A 320 2.18 -18.76 -14.10
N LYS A 321 1.72 -19.74 -14.89
CA LYS A 321 2.62 -20.65 -15.62
C LYS A 321 3.54 -19.89 -16.58
N TYR A 322 3.02 -18.87 -17.26
CA TYR A 322 3.83 -18.06 -18.15
C TYR A 322 4.88 -17.24 -17.37
N CYS A 323 4.49 -16.62 -16.26
CA CYS A 323 5.43 -15.92 -15.37
C CYS A 323 6.53 -16.87 -14.88
N ASP A 324 6.17 -18.10 -14.45
CA ASP A 324 7.16 -19.12 -14.05
C ASP A 324 8.14 -19.46 -15.20
N LYS A 325 7.63 -19.60 -16.43
CA LYS A 325 8.43 -19.89 -17.62
C LYS A 325 9.48 -18.82 -17.93
N ILE A 326 9.12 -17.54 -17.76
CA ILE A 326 10.02 -16.40 -18.03
C ILE A 326 10.85 -15.96 -16.83
N GLY A 327 10.68 -16.58 -15.65
CA GLY A 327 11.40 -16.23 -14.42
C GLY A 327 10.81 -15.06 -13.62
N MET A 328 9.64 -14.53 -14.00
CA MET A 328 8.95 -13.46 -13.27
C MET A 328 8.27 -14.02 -12.02
N LYS A 329 8.48 -13.38 -10.88
CA LYS A 329 7.82 -13.75 -9.60
C LYS A 329 6.39 -13.23 -9.59
N VAL A 330 5.49 -13.97 -8.93
CA VAL A 330 4.10 -13.58 -8.71
C VAL A 330 3.78 -13.58 -7.22
N VAL A 331 3.23 -12.46 -6.72
CA VAL A 331 2.65 -12.37 -5.37
C VAL A 331 1.14 -12.39 -5.51
N GLY A 332 0.48 -13.39 -4.92
CA GLY A 332 -0.99 -13.49 -4.91
C GLY A 332 -1.57 -12.87 -3.64
N PHE A 333 -2.53 -11.95 -3.79
CA PHE A 333 -3.30 -11.42 -2.67
C PHE A 333 -4.65 -12.10 -2.60
N TYR A 334 -5.05 -12.49 -1.38
CA TYR A 334 -6.32 -13.15 -1.07
C TYR A 334 -6.98 -12.45 0.10
N VAL A 335 -8.32 -12.37 0.06
CA VAL A 335 -9.15 -11.82 1.15
C VAL A 335 -10.00 -12.93 1.71
N ILE A 336 -9.98 -13.11 3.01
CA ILE A 336 -10.78 -14.09 3.77
C ILE A 336 -11.88 -13.36 4.51
N GLY A 337 -13.10 -13.88 4.46
CA GLY A 337 -14.26 -13.29 5.12
C GLY A 337 -14.84 -12.10 4.35
N LEU A 338 -14.83 -12.14 3.02
CA LEU A 338 -15.71 -11.28 2.23
C LEU A 338 -17.17 -11.52 2.64
N GLU A 339 -18.03 -10.51 2.62
CA GLU A 339 -19.38 -10.56 3.19
C GLU A 339 -20.20 -11.80 2.80
N ASN A 340 -20.01 -12.31 1.59
CA ASN A 340 -20.72 -13.47 1.07
C ASN A 340 -19.92 -14.79 1.18
N ASP A 341 -18.78 -14.79 1.87
CA ASP A 341 -18.03 -16.01 2.11
C ASP A 341 -18.80 -16.99 3.00
N THR A 342 -18.60 -18.26 2.69
CA THR A 342 -18.97 -19.42 3.54
C THR A 342 -17.71 -20.22 3.85
N GLU A 343 -17.81 -21.24 4.69
CA GLU A 343 -16.68 -22.16 4.92
C GLU A 343 -16.22 -22.84 3.64
N GLU A 344 -17.16 -23.18 2.75
CA GLU A 344 -16.90 -23.84 1.47
C GLU A 344 -16.12 -22.93 0.53
N THR A 345 -16.51 -21.65 0.38
CA THR A 345 -15.85 -20.70 -0.51
C THR A 345 -14.44 -20.36 -0.02
N ILE A 346 -14.26 -20.21 1.31
CA ILE A 346 -12.93 -20.03 1.89
C ILE A 346 -12.05 -21.26 1.64
N LYS A 347 -12.55 -22.49 1.94
CA LYS A 347 -11.80 -23.73 1.67
C LYS A 347 -11.44 -23.88 0.20
N ALA A 348 -12.33 -23.50 -0.71
CA ALA A 348 -12.06 -23.49 -2.16
C ALA A 348 -10.92 -22.51 -2.49
N THR A 349 -10.93 -21.29 -1.92
CA THR A 349 -9.87 -20.28 -2.08
C THR A 349 -8.52 -20.77 -1.54
N LEU A 350 -8.49 -21.39 -0.36
CA LEU A 350 -7.28 -21.98 0.21
C LEU A 350 -6.73 -23.11 -0.66
N LYS A 351 -7.60 -23.97 -1.18
CA LYS A 351 -7.22 -25.06 -2.12
C LYS A 351 -6.66 -24.48 -3.41
N TYR A 352 -7.33 -23.48 -3.97
CA TYR A 352 -6.94 -22.83 -5.20
C TYR A 352 -5.59 -22.09 -5.07
N SER A 353 -5.36 -21.38 -3.99
CA SER A 353 -4.09 -20.71 -3.75
C SER A 353 -2.90 -21.68 -3.79
N LYS A 354 -3.08 -22.89 -3.21
CA LYS A 354 -2.07 -23.96 -3.24
C LYS A 354 -1.90 -24.57 -4.63
N LYS A 355 -2.97 -24.66 -5.44
CA LYS A 355 -2.93 -25.11 -6.84
C LYS A 355 -2.20 -24.09 -7.70
N LEU A 356 -2.54 -22.81 -7.59
CA LEU A 356 -1.95 -21.71 -8.34
C LEU A 356 -0.45 -21.55 -8.03
N ASN A 357 -0.06 -21.77 -6.76
CA ASN A 357 1.33 -21.85 -6.32
C ASN A 357 2.21 -20.68 -6.75
N THR A 358 1.73 -19.45 -6.51
CA THR A 358 2.48 -18.22 -6.71
C THR A 358 3.78 -18.20 -5.86
N ASP A 359 4.73 -17.32 -6.17
CA ASP A 359 6.02 -17.27 -5.44
C ASP A 359 5.82 -16.78 -4.01
N PHE A 360 4.88 -15.87 -3.81
CA PHE A 360 4.44 -15.42 -2.49
C PHE A 360 2.92 -15.29 -2.47
N ALA A 361 2.35 -15.39 -1.28
CA ALA A 361 0.91 -15.20 -1.07
C ALA A 361 0.66 -14.40 0.21
N ASN A 362 -0.30 -13.51 0.16
CA ASN A 362 -0.79 -12.78 1.33
C ASN A 362 -2.28 -13.07 1.51
N PHE A 363 -2.68 -13.35 2.76
CA PHE A 363 -4.07 -13.63 3.11
C PHE A 363 -4.49 -12.63 4.18
N THR A 364 -5.34 -11.69 3.80
CA THR A 364 -5.88 -10.67 4.70
C THR A 364 -7.31 -11.00 5.07
N ILE A 365 -7.78 -10.46 6.19
CA ILE A 365 -9.18 -10.49 6.59
C ILE A 365 -9.88 -9.28 5.98
N CYS A 366 -11.08 -9.48 5.44
CA CYS A 366 -11.91 -8.39 4.94
C CYS A 366 -12.18 -7.39 6.07
N THR A 367 -11.72 -6.15 5.89
CA THR A 367 -11.83 -5.10 6.89
C THR A 367 -12.71 -3.98 6.35
N PRO A 368 -13.74 -3.55 7.10
CA PRO A 368 -14.61 -2.44 6.69
C PRO A 368 -13.87 -1.11 6.87
N ILE A 369 -13.28 -0.61 5.78
CA ILE A 369 -12.47 0.61 5.81
C ILE A 369 -13.38 1.82 5.65
N PRO A 370 -13.34 2.83 6.55
CA PRO A 370 -14.14 4.05 6.44
C PRO A 370 -13.99 4.72 5.07
N GLY A 371 -15.13 5.12 4.48
CA GLY A 371 -15.17 5.71 3.15
C GLY A 371 -15.27 4.71 2.00
N THR A 372 -15.31 3.41 2.29
CA THR A 372 -15.66 2.37 1.31
C THR A 372 -17.17 2.09 1.36
N GLU A 373 -17.73 1.65 0.23
CA GLU A 373 -19.14 1.25 0.17
C GLU A 373 -19.43 0.07 1.11
N PHE A 374 -18.49 -0.86 1.25
CA PHE A 374 -18.61 -1.97 2.18
C PHE A 374 -18.77 -1.52 3.63
N TYR A 375 -18.00 -0.50 4.06
CA TYR A 375 -18.15 0.09 5.40
C TYR A 375 -19.58 0.60 5.62
N GLU A 376 -20.15 1.33 4.65
CA GLU A 376 -21.50 1.89 4.78
C GLU A 376 -22.59 0.80 4.80
N ILE A 377 -22.42 -0.27 4.01
CA ILE A 377 -23.37 -1.40 3.98
C ILE A 377 -23.42 -2.13 5.33
N ILE A 378 -22.27 -2.29 6.00
CA ILE A 378 -22.20 -3.10 7.21
C ILE A 378 -22.02 -2.32 8.49
N LYS A 379 -22.14 -0.99 8.46
CA LYS A 379 -21.87 -0.12 9.62
C LYS A 379 -22.57 -0.54 10.90
N ASP A 380 -23.81 -1.02 10.81
CA ASP A 380 -24.60 -1.49 11.95
C ASP A 380 -24.15 -2.87 12.47
N ARG A 381 -23.25 -3.55 11.76
CA ARG A 381 -22.61 -4.83 12.15
C ARG A 381 -21.16 -4.66 12.58
N ILE A 382 -20.61 -3.44 12.56
CA ILE A 382 -19.28 -3.16 13.11
C ILE A 382 -19.36 -3.33 14.62
N ASN A 383 -18.52 -4.19 15.17
CA ASN A 383 -18.61 -4.63 16.56
C ASN A 383 -17.53 -4.03 17.48
N THR A 384 -16.79 -3.02 17.00
CA THR A 384 -15.77 -2.32 17.78
C THR A 384 -15.51 -0.91 17.23
N ASP A 385 -15.29 0.04 18.12
CA ASP A 385 -14.86 1.41 17.80
C ASP A 385 -13.33 1.57 17.87
N ASN A 386 -12.62 0.49 18.20
CA ASN A 386 -11.16 0.49 18.25
C ASN A 386 -10.57 0.27 16.86
N TYR A 387 -10.22 1.35 16.18
CA TYR A 387 -9.62 1.29 14.85
C TYR A 387 -8.22 0.67 14.82
N ASP A 388 -7.51 0.50 15.96
CA ASP A 388 -6.23 -0.25 16.00
C ASP A 388 -6.39 -1.72 15.57
N LEU A 389 -7.64 -2.23 15.57
CA LEU A 389 -7.99 -3.57 15.09
C LEU A 389 -8.36 -3.62 13.60
N PHE A 390 -8.45 -2.47 12.90
CA PHE A 390 -8.76 -2.42 11.47
C PHE A 390 -7.49 -2.58 10.63
N ASP A 391 -6.74 -3.62 10.92
CA ASP A 391 -5.39 -3.86 10.41
C ASP A 391 -5.30 -4.95 9.32
N ASN A 392 -6.43 -5.43 8.82
CA ASN A 392 -6.59 -6.55 7.87
C ASN A 392 -6.22 -7.94 8.44
N PHE A 393 -6.06 -8.07 9.75
CA PHE A 393 -5.76 -9.34 10.42
C PHE A 393 -6.68 -9.61 11.60
N HIS A 394 -7.57 -8.67 11.94
CA HIS A 394 -8.62 -8.85 12.92
C HIS A 394 -10.00 -8.73 12.27
N VAL A 395 -10.98 -9.45 12.84
CA VAL A 395 -12.39 -9.35 12.44
C VAL A 395 -13.05 -8.26 13.28
N THR A 396 -13.57 -7.23 12.63
CA THR A 396 -14.12 -6.02 13.26
C THR A 396 -15.60 -5.82 12.97
N PHE A 397 -16.27 -6.84 12.43
CA PHE A 397 -17.71 -6.83 12.16
C PHE A 397 -18.32 -8.22 12.32
N ASP A 398 -19.63 -8.26 12.55
CA ASP A 398 -20.38 -9.51 12.63
C ASP A 398 -20.67 -10.02 11.21
N HIS A 399 -19.96 -11.09 10.85
CA HIS A 399 -20.08 -11.70 9.53
C HIS A 399 -21.36 -12.58 9.46
N PRO A 400 -22.16 -12.50 8.37
CA PRO A 400 -23.45 -13.17 8.31
C PRO A 400 -23.38 -14.70 8.38
N ASN A 401 -22.30 -15.31 7.90
CA ASN A 401 -22.19 -16.76 7.74
C ASN A 401 -21.10 -17.41 8.62
N LEU A 402 -20.22 -16.62 9.23
CA LEU A 402 -19.01 -17.14 9.88
C LEU A 402 -18.76 -16.44 11.21
N SER A 403 -18.33 -17.19 12.22
CA SER A 403 -17.86 -16.57 13.46
C SER A 403 -16.47 -15.97 13.29
N LYS A 404 -16.16 -15.00 14.15
CA LYS A 404 -14.85 -14.32 14.23
C LYS A 404 -13.70 -15.34 14.34
N GLU A 405 -13.85 -16.32 15.22
CA GLU A 405 -12.85 -17.37 15.47
C GLU A 405 -12.60 -18.22 14.22
N LYS A 406 -13.66 -18.54 13.48
CA LYS A 406 -13.54 -19.29 12.21
C LYS A 406 -12.78 -18.51 11.15
N ILE A 407 -13.10 -17.23 10.96
CA ILE A 407 -12.40 -16.37 9.98
C ILE A 407 -10.92 -16.27 10.33
N MET A 408 -10.59 -15.97 11.58
CA MET A 408 -9.20 -15.86 12.05
C MET A 408 -8.45 -17.18 11.90
N LYS A 409 -9.09 -18.30 12.25
CA LYS A 409 -8.53 -19.65 12.06
C LYS A 409 -8.24 -19.94 10.58
N TYR A 410 -9.15 -19.62 9.68
CA TYR A 410 -8.93 -19.84 8.24
C TYR A 410 -7.82 -18.95 7.69
N GLN A 411 -7.71 -17.71 8.13
CA GLN A 411 -6.62 -16.82 7.73
C GLN A 411 -5.25 -17.37 8.17
N GLU A 412 -5.12 -17.83 9.41
CA GLU A 412 -3.88 -18.44 9.90
C GLU A 412 -3.60 -19.77 9.16
N MET A 413 -4.60 -20.63 8.96
CA MET A 413 -4.46 -21.87 8.18
C MET A 413 -4.04 -21.60 6.73
N ALA A 414 -4.51 -20.48 6.13
CA ALA A 414 -4.12 -20.07 4.81
C ALA A 414 -2.63 -19.73 4.75
N LEU A 415 -2.15 -18.85 5.64
CA LEU A 415 -0.74 -18.43 5.69
C LEU A 415 0.18 -19.61 6.04
N VAL A 416 -0.05 -20.26 7.15
CA VAL A 416 0.78 -21.39 7.62
C VAL A 416 0.74 -22.54 6.59
N GLY A 417 -0.45 -22.92 6.15
CA GLY A 417 -0.63 -24.02 5.20
C GLY A 417 -0.15 -23.70 3.78
N TYR A 418 0.05 -22.42 3.43
CA TYR A 418 0.63 -22.04 2.15
C TYR A 418 2.17 -22.15 2.20
N TYR A 419 2.81 -21.62 3.21
CA TYR A 419 4.26 -21.53 3.29
C TYR A 419 4.95 -22.81 3.77
N LEU A 420 4.27 -23.67 4.55
CA LEU A 420 4.84 -24.93 5.05
C LEU A 420 4.63 -26.14 4.10
N ARG A 421 4.52 -25.91 2.78
CA ARG A 421 4.38 -26.99 1.79
C ARG A 421 5.74 -27.38 1.21
N PRO A 422 6.04 -28.66 1.02
CA PRO A 422 7.28 -29.09 0.33
C PRO A 422 7.42 -28.46 -1.07
N LYS A 423 6.29 -28.38 -1.82
CA LYS A 423 6.25 -27.72 -3.14
C LYS A 423 6.62 -26.24 -3.09
N TYR A 424 6.26 -25.53 -2.02
CA TYR A 424 6.64 -24.12 -1.82
C TYR A 424 8.14 -24.00 -1.56
N PHE A 425 8.70 -24.82 -0.65
CA PHE A 425 10.13 -24.83 -0.36
C PHE A 425 10.97 -25.12 -1.60
N TYR A 426 10.58 -26.10 -2.40
CA TYR A 426 11.24 -26.39 -3.66
C TYR A 426 11.23 -25.18 -4.61
N LYS A 427 10.06 -24.56 -4.84
CA LYS A 427 9.94 -23.37 -5.69
C LYS A 427 10.75 -22.20 -5.16
N TYR A 428 10.71 -21.95 -3.84
CA TYR A 428 11.46 -20.86 -3.21
C TYR A 428 12.97 -21.04 -3.35
N LEU A 429 13.48 -22.23 -3.12
CA LEU A 429 14.90 -22.54 -3.29
C LEU A 429 15.35 -22.34 -4.74
N THR A 430 14.63 -22.91 -5.68
CA THR A 430 15.02 -22.88 -7.10
C THR A 430 14.88 -21.50 -7.75
N LYS A 431 13.92 -20.67 -7.32
CA LYS A 431 13.60 -19.41 -7.99
C LYS A 431 14.07 -18.15 -7.21
N THR A 432 14.39 -18.29 -5.92
CA THR A 432 14.72 -17.12 -5.09
C THR A 432 16.11 -17.18 -4.52
N ILE A 433 16.64 -18.37 -4.23
CA ILE A 433 17.99 -18.54 -3.63
C ILE A 433 19.02 -18.86 -4.71
N PHE A 434 18.69 -19.72 -5.67
CA PHE A 434 19.63 -20.20 -6.69
C PHE A 434 19.47 -19.51 -8.06
N ALA A 435 18.50 -18.60 -8.23
CA ALA A 435 18.37 -17.75 -9.41
C ALA A 435 19.01 -16.38 -9.15
#